data_d12a923ad44afb38f78a2b00282ff89e
#
_entry.id   d12a923ad44afb38f78a2b00282ff89e
#
_cell.length_a   1.000
_cell.length_b   1.000
_cell.length_c   1.000
_cell.angle_alpha   90.00
_cell.angle_beta   90.00
_cell.angle_gamma   90.00
#
_symmetry.space_group_name_H-M   'P 1'
#
loop_
_entity.id
_entity.type
_entity.pdbx_description
1 polymer ?
#
loop_
_entity_poly.entity_id
_entity_poly.type
_entity_poly.pdbx_seq_one_letter_code
_entity_poly.pdbx_strand_id
1 'polypeptide(L)'
;MHLTLKQETTRPAAANSLAQQARFDAFVATFNAERPHEALAMRMPAEVYTASPRPFPGLPELAYPFHDRDLVVARNGTISLHGRPVIISTVFEGQRLGLREVDTDLWLVSFMHYDLGYIDLEARTLQTIDTPFGSRVSPM
;
A
#
# COMPACT_ATOMS: atom_id res chain seq x y z
N MET A 1 -16.92 5.25 13.61
CA MET A 1 -16.79 3.79 13.74
C MET A 1 -15.61 3.36 14.62
N HIS A 2 -14.39 3.80 14.38
CA HIS A 2 -13.18 3.33 15.08
C HIS A 2 -13.20 3.53 16.61
N LEU A 3 -13.58 4.71 17.05
CA LEU A 3 -13.68 5.03 18.50
C LEU A 3 -14.76 4.20 19.18
N THR A 4 -15.94 4.09 18.56
CA THR A 4 -17.09 3.34 19.08
C THR A 4 -16.74 1.84 19.19
N LEU A 5 -16.15 1.26 18.13
CA LEU A 5 -15.67 -0.12 18.16
C LEU A 5 -14.73 -0.36 19.35
N LYS A 6 -13.73 0.52 19.52
CA LYS A 6 -12.76 0.39 20.61
C LYS A 6 -13.43 0.51 21.98
N GLN A 7 -14.36 1.41 22.17
CA GLN A 7 -15.03 1.60 23.47
C GLN A 7 -15.94 0.42 23.82
N GLU A 8 -16.70 -0.09 22.87
CA GLU A 8 -17.70 -1.12 23.14
C GLU A 8 -17.14 -2.54 23.16
N THR A 9 -16.01 -2.80 22.49
CA THR A 9 -15.51 -4.18 22.34
C THR A 9 -14.22 -4.49 23.09
N THR A 10 -13.42 -3.46 23.42
CA THR A 10 -12.11 -3.67 24.07
C THR A 10 -12.07 -3.24 25.53
N ARG A 11 -13.19 -2.82 26.11
CA ARG A 11 -13.28 -2.42 27.52
C ARG A 11 -14.46 -3.11 28.24
N PRO A 12 -14.19 -4.21 28.96
CA PRO A 12 -12.89 -4.91 29.10
C PRO A 12 -12.51 -5.70 27.85
N ALA A 13 -11.20 -5.90 27.65
CA ALA A 13 -10.71 -6.78 26.59
C ALA A 13 -11.14 -8.23 26.82
N ALA A 14 -11.27 -9.01 25.75
CA ALA A 14 -11.53 -10.43 25.86
C ALA A 14 -10.30 -11.22 26.31
N ALA A 15 -10.50 -12.45 26.78
CA ALA A 15 -9.44 -13.28 27.33
C ALA A 15 -8.38 -13.74 26.30
N ASN A 16 -8.75 -13.80 25.01
CA ASN A 16 -7.86 -14.20 23.92
C ASN A 16 -8.32 -13.57 22.59
N SER A 17 -7.50 -13.72 21.55
CA SER A 17 -7.76 -13.15 20.23
C SER A 17 -9.04 -13.69 19.56
N LEU A 18 -9.36 -14.97 19.73
CA LEU A 18 -10.58 -15.57 19.18
C LEU A 18 -11.83 -14.97 19.83
N ALA A 19 -11.85 -14.88 21.18
CA ALA A 19 -12.95 -14.27 21.90
C ALA A 19 -13.07 -12.76 21.59
N GLN A 20 -11.97 -12.08 21.36
CA GLN A 20 -11.97 -10.68 20.93
C GLN A 20 -12.51 -10.52 19.52
N GLN A 21 -12.15 -11.42 18.59
CA GLN A 21 -12.69 -11.41 17.23
C GLN A 21 -14.22 -11.63 17.24
N ALA A 22 -14.71 -12.58 18.03
CA ALA A 22 -16.14 -12.81 18.17
C ALA A 22 -16.90 -11.55 18.65
N ARG A 23 -16.32 -10.75 19.55
CA ARG A 23 -16.89 -9.45 19.95
C ARG A 23 -16.89 -8.43 18.83
N PHE A 24 -15.83 -8.40 18.01
CA PHE A 24 -15.78 -7.53 16.84
C PHE A 24 -16.85 -7.93 15.82
N ASP A 25 -17.01 -9.22 15.56
CA ASP A 25 -18.00 -9.72 14.60
C ASP A 25 -19.44 -9.38 15.05
N ALA A 26 -19.74 -9.58 16.33
CA ALA A 26 -21.03 -9.20 16.91
C ALA A 26 -21.26 -7.68 16.82
N PHE A 27 -20.24 -6.86 17.13
CA PHE A 27 -20.34 -5.41 17.00
C PHE A 27 -20.60 -4.99 15.54
N VAL A 28 -19.87 -5.56 14.58
CA VAL A 28 -20.03 -5.24 13.15
C VAL A 28 -21.43 -5.61 12.66
N ALA A 29 -21.97 -6.76 13.08
CA ALA A 29 -23.34 -7.17 12.75
C ALA A 29 -24.37 -6.17 13.28
N THR A 30 -24.31 -5.83 14.56
CA THR A 30 -25.21 -4.84 15.18
C THR A 30 -25.04 -3.45 14.57
N PHE A 31 -23.79 -3.01 14.36
CA PHE A 31 -23.50 -1.69 13.78
C PHE A 31 -24.09 -1.53 12.39
N ASN A 32 -24.00 -2.56 11.57
CA ASN A 32 -24.46 -2.50 10.18
C ASN A 32 -25.97 -2.74 10.03
N ALA A 33 -26.56 -3.62 10.83
CA ALA A 33 -27.94 -4.06 10.64
C ALA A 33 -28.96 -3.41 11.59
N GLU A 34 -28.53 -2.91 12.74
CA GLU A 34 -29.46 -2.45 13.78
C GLU A 34 -29.25 -0.99 14.20
N ARG A 35 -28.10 -0.38 13.86
CA ARG A 35 -27.77 0.97 14.31
C ARG A 35 -28.00 2.00 13.20
N PRO A 36 -29.01 2.89 13.35
CA PRO A 36 -29.23 3.96 12.39
C PRO A 36 -28.14 5.04 12.50
N HIS A 37 -27.76 5.62 11.38
CA HIS A 37 -26.75 6.66 11.28
C HIS A 37 -27.32 7.97 10.75
N GLU A 38 -27.08 9.07 11.44
CA GLU A 38 -27.51 10.40 11.05
C GLU A 38 -27.00 10.78 9.66
N ALA A 39 -25.73 10.50 9.35
CA ALA A 39 -25.12 10.75 8.04
C ALA A 39 -25.77 9.95 6.89
N LEU A 40 -26.55 8.91 7.20
CA LEU A 40 -27.31 8.10 6.24
C LEU A 40 -28.82 8.39 6.30
N ALA A 41 -29.21 9.56 6.78
CA ALA A 41 -30.60 9.92 7.02
C ALA A 41 -31.32 8.90 7.91
N MET A 42 -30.69 8.52 9.02
CA MET A 42 -31.19 7.56 10.00
C MET A 42 -31.41 6.13 9.45
N ARG A 43 -30.84 5.80 8.30
CA ARG A 43 -30.84 4.43 7.76
C ARG A 43 -29.68 3.64 8.32
N MET A 44 -29.80 2.32 8.33
CA MET A 44 -28.75 1.41 8.70
C MET A 44 -27.74 1.23 7.54
N PRO A 45 -26.43 1.06 7.81
CA PRO A 45 -25.44 0.84 6.77
C PRO A 45 -25.78 -0.31 5.82
N ALA A 46 -26.33 -1.41 6.34
CA ALA A 46 -26.72 -2.57 5.53
C ALA A 46 -27.83 -2.26 4.50
N GLU A 47 -28.72 -1.30 4.78
CA GLU A 47 -29.76 -0.90 3.85
C GLU A 47 -29.25 -0.08 2.66
N VAL A 48 -28.11 0.57 2.85
CA VAL A 48 -27.49 1.44 1.84
C VAL A 48 -26.37 0.71 1.09
N TYR A 49 -25.80 -0.33 1.70
CA TYR A 49 -24.69 -1.08 1.11
C TYR A 49 -25.16 -1.89 -0.10
N THR A 50 -24.48 -1.69 -1.20
CA THR A 50 -24.61 -2.52 -2.40
C THR A 50 -23.27 -3.15 -2.69
N ALA A 51 -23.22 -4.47 -2.84
CA ALA A 51 -22.01 -5.16 -3.22
C ALA A 51 -21.50 -4.66 -4.58
N SER A 52 -20.19 -4.47 -4.68
CA SER A 52 -19.58 -4.05 -5.95
C SER A 52 -19.85 -5.09 -7.04
N PRO A 53 -20.33 -4.71 -8.23
CA PRO A 53 -20.46 -5.62 -9.36
C PRO A 53 -19.10 -5.99 -9.97
N ARG A 54 -18.02 -5.33 -9.55
CA ARG A 54 -16.66 -5.58 -10.06
C ARG A 54 -16.03 -6.73 -9.29
N PRO A 55 -15.74 -7.87 -9.93
CA PRO A 55 -15.00 -8.93 -9.28
C PRO A 55 -13.58 -8.46 -8.99
N PHE A 56 -12.99 -8.95 -7.90
CA PHE A 56 -11.58 -8.76 -7.64
C PHE A 56 -10.78 -9.85 -8.40
N PRO A 57 -10.07 -9.51 -9.48
CA PRO A 57 -9.33 -10.50 -10.28
C PRO A 57 -8.01 -10.94 -9.64
N GLY A 58 -7.72 -10.50 -8.41
CA GLY A 58 -6.41 -10.61 -7.80
C GLY A 58 -5.53 -9.39 -8.11
N LEU A 59 -4.33 -9.39 -7.56
CA LEU A 59 -3.32 -8.39 -7.92
C LEU A 59 -2.69 -8.80 -9.26
N PRO A 60 -2.66 -7.91 -10.26
CA PRO A 60 -2.00 -8.20 -11.53
C PRO A 60 -0.50 -8.42 -11.29
N GLU A 61 0.06 -9.35 -12.05
CA GLU A 61 1.51 -9.51 -12.08
C GLU A 61 2.14 -8.28 -12.71
N LEU A 62 3.15 -7.72 -12.03
CA LEU A 62 3.84 -6.53 -12.52
C LEU A 62 4.79 -6.92 -13.64
N ALA A 63 4.53 -6.44 -14.85
CA ALA A 63 5.40 -6.59 -16.01
C ALA A 63 5.89 -5.22 -16.48
N TYR A 64 7.12 -5.18 -16.95
CA TYR A 64 7.79 -3.97 -17.41
C TYR A 64 8.29 -4.14 -18.87
N PRO A 65 7.40 -4.23 -19.86
CA PRO A 65 7.76 -4.59 -21.24
C PRO A 65 8.61 -3.52 -21.96
N PHE A 66 8.62 -2.28 -21.46
CA PHE A 66 9.35 -1.15 -22.04
C PHE A 66 10.57 -0.72 -21.18
N HIS A 67 10.96 -1.57 -20.23
CA HIS A 67 12.12 -1.34 -19.37
C HIS A 67 13.23 -2.31 -19.75
N ASP A 68 14.48 -1.92 -19.55
CA ASP A 68 15.65 -2.75 -19.86
C ASP A 68 15.84 -3.86 -18.85
N ARG A 69 15.41 -3.61 -17.60
CA ARG A 69 15.48 -4.58 -16.49
C ARG A 69 14.30 -4.42 -15.56
N ASP A 70 14.03 -5.47 -14.83
CA ASP A 70 13.16 -5.45 -13.67
C ASP A 70 13.86 -6.13 -12.49
N LEU A 71 13.80 -5.50 -11.32
CA LEU A 71 14.45 -5.97 -10.10
C LEU A 71 13.50 -5.94 -8.92
N VAL A 72 13.64 -6.92 -8.03
CA VAL A 72 12.86 -6.98 -6.79
C VAL A 72 13.64 -6.27 -5.68
N VAL A 73 12.95 -5.43 -4.93
CA VAL A 73 13.52 -4.72 -3.78
C VAL A 73 13.74 -5.69 -2.63
N ALA A 74 14.94 -5.73 -2.11
CA ALA A 74 15.30 -6.55 -0.97
C ALA A 74 14.70 -5.99 0.33
N ARG A 75 14.71 -6.81 1.39
CA ARG A 75 14.13 -6.48 2.70
C ARG A 75 14.68 -5.20 3.33
N ASN A 76 15.92 -4.85 3.03
CA ASN A 76 16.56 -3.63 3.48
C ASN A 76 16.28 -2.41 2.59
N GLY A 77 15.36 -2.50 1.64
CA GLY A 77 14.99 -1.42 0.72
C GLY A 77 15.99 -1.17 -0.41
N THR A 78 16.88 -2.13 -0.70
CA THR A 78 17.86 -2.00 -1.78
C THR A 78 17.53 -2.87 -2.99
N ILE A 79 18.04 -2.47 -4.15
CA ILE A 79 18.16 -3.32 -5.35
C ILE A 79 19.63 -3.53 -5.68
N SER A 80 19.93 -4.62 -6.40
CA SER A 80 21.27 -4.86 -6.92
C SER A 80 21.32 -4.51 -8.40
N LEU A 81 21.95 -3.40 -8.74
CA LEU A 81 22.14 -2.95 -10.11
C LEU A 81 23.62 -3.05 -10.48
N HIS A 82 23.93 -3.83 -11.52
CA HIS A 82 25.32 -4.14 -11.93
C HIS A 82 26.23 -4.67 -10.78
N GLY A 83 25.65 -5.51 -9.89
CA GLY A 83 26.38 -6.04 -8.74
C GLY A 83 26.63 -5.03 -7.60
N ARG A 84 26.07 -3.83 -7.71
CA ARG A 84 26.17 -2.78 -6.69
C ARG A 84 24.83 -2.59 -6.00
N PRO A 85 24.78 -2.52 -4.66
CA PRO A 85 23.56 -2.21 -3.94
C PRO A 85 23.21 -0.72 -4.09
N VAL A 86 21.96 -0.44 -4.44
CA VAL A 86 21.40 0.91 -4.55
C VAL A 86 20.22 1.02 -3.59
N ILE A 87 20.20 2.06 -2.78
CA ILE A 87 19.12 2.32 -1.83
C ILE A 87 17.92 2.91 -2.56
N ILE A 88 16.77 2.25 -2.45
CA ILE A 88 15.49 2.73 -2.97
C ILE A 88 14.61 3.22 -1.83
N SER A 89 13.96 2.29 -1.15
CA SER A 89 13.13 2.51 0.06
C SER A 89 12.63 1.17 0.59
N THR A 90 12.50 1.03 1.89
CA THR A 90 11.88 -0.13 2.55
C THR A 90 10.38 -0.25 2.25
N VAL A 91 9.72 0.84 1.83
CA VAL A 91 8.30 0.83 1.42
C VAL A 91 8.05 -0.11 0.23
N PHE A 92 9.05 -0.30 -0.62
CA PHE A 92 8.96 -1.19 -1.78
C PHE A 92 9.50 -2.61 -1.53
N GLU A 93 9.72 -3.00 -0.27
CA GLU A 93 10.17 -4.37 0.07
C GLU A 93 9.32 -5.42 -0.65
N GLY A 94 9.99 -6.33 -1.35
CA GLY A 94 9.35 -7.42 -2.10
C GLY A 94 8.66 -6.98 -3.40
N GLN A 95 8.59 -5.70 -3.71
CA GLN A 95 7.99 -5.19 -4.94
C GLN A 95 8.98 -5.25 -6.11
N ARG A 96 8.43 -5.48 -7.29
CA ARG A 96 9.20 -5.48 -8.54
C ARG A 96 9.18 -4.07 -9.14
N LEU A 97 10.35 -3.52 -9.42
CA LEU A 97 10.54 -2.21 -10.04
C LEU A 97 11.07 -2.38 -11.46
N GLY A 98 10.61 -1.53 -12.38
CA GLY A 98 11.16 -1.41 -13.71
C GLY A 98 12.30 -0.40 -13.75
N LEU A 99 13.36 -0.72 -14.47
CA LEU A 99 14.53 0.12 -14.66
C LEU A 99 14.80 0.31 -16.14
N ARG A 100 14.96 1.55 -16.56
CA ARG A 100 15.32 1.92 -17.93
C ARG A 100 16.53 2.82 -17.92
N GLU A 101 17.56 2.46 -18.67
CA GLU A 101 18.72 3.32 -18.87
C GLU A 101 18.32 4.50 -19.76
N VAL A 102 18.51 5.73 -19.27
CA VAL A 102 18.15 6.95 -19.98
C VAL A 102 19.38 7.74 -20.44
N ASP A 103 20.51 7.52 -19.76
CA ASP A 103 21.82 8.03 -20.14
C ASP A 103 22.90 7.13 -19.54
N THR A 104 24.17 7.35 -19.88
CA THR A 104 25.29 6.60 -19.31
C THR A 104 25.25 6.66 -17.79
N ASP A 105 25.17 5.48 -17.15
CA ASP A 105 25.07 5.31 -15.71
C ASP A 105 23.86 6.00 -15.02
N LEU A 106 22.89 6.51 -15.78
CA LEU A 106 21.66 7.13 -15.28
C LEU A 106 20.44 6.25 -15.61
N TRP A 107 19.76 5.79 -14.57
CA TRP A 107 18.65 4.85 -14.69
C TRP A 107 17.35 5.43 -14.15
N LEU A 108 16.31 5.46 -14.98
CA LEU A 108 14.96 5.76 -14.54
C LEU A 108 14.37 4.56 -13.84
N VAL A 109 13.80 4.75 -12.66
CA VAL A 109 13.12 3.72 -11.87
C VAL A 109 11.65 3.97 -11.85
N SER A 110 10.86 2.96 -12.19
CA SER A 110 9.41 3.04 -12.22
C SER A 110 8.78 1.94 -11.36
N PHE A 111 7.66 2.26 -10.72
CA PHE A 111 6.78 1.31 -10.08
C PHE A 111 5.40 1.37 -10.72
N MET A 112 4.97 0.27 -11.32
CA MET A 112 3.77 0.20 -12.16
C MET A 112 3.86 1.23 -13.31
N HIS A 113 3.03 2.26 -13.29
CA HIS A 113 2.99 3.33 -14.29
C HIS A 113 3.60 4.66 -13.79
N TYR A 114 4.19 4.64 -12.59
CA TYR A 114 4.75 5.85 -11.97
C TYR A 114 6.26 5.81 -11.97
N ASP A 115 6.86 6.89 -12.47
CA ASP A 115 8.29 7.10 -12.36
C ASP A 115 8.62 7.59 -10.96
N LEU A 116 9.47 6.85 -10.26
CA LEU A 116 9.88 7.16 -8.89
C LEU A 116 11.02 8.16 -8.85
N GLY A 117 11.93 8.06 -9.80
CA GLY A 117 13.12 8.91 -9.85
C GLY A 117 14.22 8.31 -10.68
N TYR A 118 15.39 8.90 -10.58
CA TYR A 118 16.61 8.49 -11.28
C TYR A 118 17.63 7.94 -10.30
N ILE A 119 18.30 6.86 -10.70
CA ILE A 119 19.48 6.34 -10.04
C ILE A 119 20.69 6.78 -10.85
N ASP A 120 21.56 7.54 -10.21
CA ASP A 120 22.93 7.75 -10.65
C ASP A 120 23.81 6.65 -10.01
N LEU A 121 24.50 5.87 -10.83
CA LEU A 121 25.34 4.77 -10.35
C LEU A 121 26.57 5.24 -9.58
N GLU A 122 27.01 6.48 -9.77
CA GLU A 122 28.09 7.06 -8.96
C GLU A 122 27.59 7.38 -7.55
N ALA A 123 26.44 8.07 -7.43
CA ALA A 123 25.85 8.46 -6.16
C ALA A 123 25.20 7.29 -5.41
N ARG A 124 24.81 6.21 -6.08
CA ARG A 124 24.17 5.00 -5.54
C ARG A 124 22.89 5.24 -4.74
N THR A 125 22.20 6.31 -5.06
CA THR A 125 20.96 6.71 -4.40
C THR A 125 19.90 7.06 -5.43
N LEU A 126 18.64 6.84 -5.07
CA LEU A 126 17.50 7.27 -5.86
C LEU A 126 17.28 8.78 -5.65
N GLN A 127 17.36 9.55 -6.73
CA GLN A 127 16.93 10.94 -6.76
C GLN A 127 15.47 10.97 -7.18
N THR A 128 14.56 11.25 -6.23
CA THR A 128 13.13 11.26 -6.47
C THR A 128 12.70 12.39 -7.38
N ILE A 129 11.77 12.11 -8.28
CA ILE A 129 11.10 13.14 -9.07
C ILE A 129 10.02 13.78 -8.18
N ASP A 130 9.94 15.11 -8.18
CA ASP A 130 8.84 15.83 -7.52
C ASP A 130 7.53 15.45 -8.20
N THR A 131 6.67 14.72 -7.48
CA THR A 131 5.34 14.40 -7.99
C THR A 131 4.41 15.59 -7.86
N PRO A 132 3.53 15.85 -8.85
CA PRO A 132 2.57 16.96 -8.77
C PRO A 132 1.60 16.87 -7.59
N PHE A 133 1.57 15.74 -6.89
CA PHE A 133 0.75 15.49 -5.69
C PHE A 133 1.46 15.74 -4.36
N GLY A 134 2.66 16.31 -4.37
CA GLY A 134 3.27 16.93 -3.20
C GLY A 134 3.71 16.02 -2.05
N SER A 135 3.73 14.72 -2.22
CA SER A 135 4.32 13.83 -1.22
C SER A 135 5.81 13.66 -1.49
N ARG A 136 6.62 14.50 -0.86
CA ARG A 136 8.04 14.19 -0.72
C ARG A 136 8.16 12.89 0.07
N VAL A 137 8.56 11.83 -0.59
CA VAL A 137 9.10 10.66 0.10
C VAL A 137 10.46 11.10 0.65
N SER A 138 10.46 11.58 1.90
CA SER A 138 11.72 11.93 2.56
C SER A 138 12.55 10.65 2.69
N PRO A 139 13.81 10.67 2.24
CA PRO A 139 14.73 9.59 2.57
C PRO A 139 14.92 9.61 4.09
N MET A 140 14.54 8.52 4.75
CA MET A 140 14.98 8.23 6.11
C MET A 140 16.35 7.59 6.09
#